data_8cb0006cec0f214387faa552e77db319
#
_entry.id   8cb0006cec0f214387faa552e77db319
#
_cell.length_a   1.000
_cell.length_b   1.000
_cell.length_c   1.000
_cell.angle_alpha   90.00
_cell.angle_beta   90.00
_cell.angle_gamma   90.00
#
_symmetry.space_group_name_H-M   'P 1'
#
loop_
_entity.id
_entity.type
_entity.pdbx_description
1 polymer ?
#
loop_
_entity_poly.entity_id
_entity_poly.type
_entity_poly.pdbx_seq_one_letter_code
_entity_poly.pdbx_strand_id
1 'polypeptide(L)'
;MHSHPSTLDRRQFLKNSSMALALASLDVPHRAHAQARRLSFEVTASLYPWDLHDEGIEPVLDNLQSMASVNSVYLVALMHHEKRPLTSAVFPHNPVRQTWVAEDSRCYWHPHLALYGKITPRESDFAWISDTDWLDALSRAARKRNLKTGAELSHTLVDRQRIDAQFSACIQRDIHGQPHSIVGGTFHLCPNNPDAMQYTLALYRDLVSNYDIDFVQTCTIPLMRGGVDAGGCFCDSCMAAALKQHVNLKKIQTVLLANPDSPQALQDWQHFRFDTMTRYYSTIHTHVHSIRPGIEFRLNQDFRNYMDWGMDLPALMPCLDSVRVCDYSEQKGSEALMQDKNGWLGETRKALGDDFPMLSAVAVRPKATPDLIHEGVRIALQNKAVGLSLGHYDGAEFPMLLAIKEQLTASGVAVPATLPSSTKTSTTKHS
;
A
#
# COMPACT_ATOMS: atom_id res chain seq x y z
N MET A 1 29.82 -19.40 11.26
CA MET A 1 28.74 -20.41 11.22
C MET A 1 27.73 -19.96 12.27
N HIS A 2 26.74 -19.15 11.87
CA HIS A 2 25.64 -18.78 12.77
C HIS A 2 24.39 -19.51 12.27
N SER A 3 23.96 -20.47 13.10
CA SER A 3 22.73 -21.23 12.93
C SER A 3 21.52 -20.30 13.10
N HIS A 4 20.68 -20.22 12.07
CA HIS A 4 19.39 -19.55 12.15
C HIS A 4 18.47 -20.29 13.13
N PRO A 5 17.72 -19.57 13.99
CA PRO A 5 16.70 -20.19 14.83
C PRO A 5 15.55 -20.71 13.97
N SER A 6 15.06 -21.89 14.34
CA SER A 6 14.01 -22.65 13.70
C SER A 6 12.70 -21.87 13.59
N THR A 7 12.15 -21.83 12.39
CA THR A 7 10.78 -21.42 12.10
C THR A 7 9.79 -22.29 12.89
N LEU A 8 8.92 -21.65 13.67
CA LEU A 8 7.78 -22.30 14.33
C LEU A 8 6.94 -23.06 13.28
N ASP A 9 6.73 -24.36 13.51
CA ASP A 9 6.01 -25.22 12.59
C ASP A 9 4.56 -24.75 12.43
N ARG A 10 4.21 -24.31 11.22
CA ARG A 10 2.90 -23.83 10.79
C ARG A 10 1.76 -24.81 11.11
N ARG A 11 2.05 -26.11 11.19
CA ARG A 11 1.06 -27.16 11.49
C ARG A 11 0.65 -27.21 12.97
N GLN A 12 1.57 -26.86 13.86
CA GLN A 12 1.28 -26.81 15.29
C GLN A 12 0.48 -25.57 15.68
N PHE A 13 0.73 -24.44 14.98
CA PHE A 13 0.01 -23.19 15.17
C PHE A 13 -1.50 -23.32 14.80
N LEU A 14 -1.80 -24.00 13.70
CA LEU A 14 -3.18 -24.16 13.21
C LEU A 14 -4.02 -25.17 14.03
N LYS A 15 -3.40 -26.10 14.74
CA LYS A 15 -4.13 -27.09 15.55
C LYS A 15 -4.66 -26.55 16.87
N ASN A 16 -4.08 -25.48 17.40
CA ASN A 16 -4.48 -24.91 18.70
C ASN A 16 -5.48 -23.76 18.58
N SER A 17 -5.83 -23.32 17.37
CA SER A 17 -6.74 -22.19 17.12
C SER A 17 -8.21 -22.56 16.98
N SER A 18 -8.61 -23.79 17.32
CA SER A 18 -10.02 -24.25 17.26
C SER A 18 -10.79 -23.89 18.53
N MET A 19 -10.73 -22.65 18.99
CA MET A 19 -11.71 -22.11 19.91
C MET A 19 -12.66 -21.21 19.12
N ALA A 20 -13.82 -21.77 18.79
CA ALA A 20 -14.95 -21.06 18.19
C ALA A 20 -15.43 -19.96 19.12
N LEU A 21 -15.12 -18.72 18.82
CA LEU A 21 -15.86 -17.57 19.34
C LEU A 21 -17.15 -17.50 18.53
N ALA A 22 -18.27 -17.74 19.23
CA ALA A 22 -19.60 -17.43 18.73
C ALA A 22 -19.70 -15.89 18.59
N LEU A 23 -19.40 -15.38 17.41
CA LEU A 23 -19.78 -14.04 17.01
C LEU A 23 -21.27 -14.05 16.74
N ALA A 24 -22.03 -13.34 17.58
CA ALA A 24 -23.41 -13.03 17.32
C ALA A 24 -23.56 -12.47 15.91
N SER A 25 -24.32 -13.14 15.08
CA SER A 25 -24.68 -12.75 13.73
C SER A 25 -25.39 -11.40 13.73
N LEU A 26 -24.64 -10.33 13.53
CA LEU A 26 -25.20 -9.14 12.91
C LEU A 26 -25.23 -9.44 11.41
N ASP A 27 -26.40 -9.79 10.93
CA ASP A 27 -26.71 -9.85 9.50
C ASP A 27 -26.45 -8.48 8.88
N VAL A 28 -25.25 -8.29 8.38
CA VAL A 28 -24.91 -7.13 7.54
C VAL A 28 -25.19 -7.53 6.10
N PRO A 29 -26.11 -6.86 5.39
CA PRO A 29 -26.47 -7.21 4.02
C PRO A 29 -25.38 -6.82 3.00
N HIS A 30 -24.09 -6.96 3.33
CA HIS A 30 -22.98 -6.60 2.46
C HIS A 30 -22.55 -7.71 1.49
N ARG A 31 -23.08 -8.93 1.62
CA ARG A 31 -22.76 -10.03 0.68
C ARG A 31 -23.47 -9.95 -0.68
N ALA A 32 -24.46 -9.08 -0.86
CA ALA A 32 -25.25 -9.03 -2.10
C ALA A 32 -24.62 -8.19 -3.23
N HIS A 33 -23.63 -7.37 -2.96
CA HIS A 33 -23.00 -6.51 -4.00
C HIS A 33 -21.68 -7.06 -4.57
N ALA A 34 -21.13 -8.13 -3.98
CA ALA A 34 -19.91 -8.79 -4.50
C ALA A 34 -20.19 -9.80 -5.62
N GLN A 35 -21.46 -10.04 -5.96
CA GLN A 35 -21.83 -11.04 -6.94
C GLN A 35 -21.78 -10.44 -8.36
N ALA A 36 -20.77 -10.91 -9.13
CA ALA A 36 -20.69 -10.87 -10.57
C ALA A 36 -20.47 -9.50 -11.28
N ARG A 37 -19.65 -8.61 -10.78
CA ARG A 37 -18.79 -7.85 -11.71
C ARG A 37 -17.71 -8.83 -12.18
N ARG A 38 -17.77 -9.31 -13.41
CA ARG A 38 -16.57 -9.79 -14.10
C ARG A 38 -15.61 -8.62 -14.02
N LEU A 39 -14.64 -8.69 -13.13
CA LEU A 39 -13.64 -7.65 -12.97
C LEU A 39 -12.93 -7.54 -14.31
N SER A 40 -13.12 -6.43 -14.99
CA SER A 40 -12.37 -6.13 -16.21
C SER A 40 -10.91 -6.05 -15.82
N PHE A 41 -10.02 -6.62 -16.62
CA PHE A 41 -8.59 -6.64 -16.31
C PHE A 41 -8.04 -5.22 -16.21
N GLU A 42 -7.45 -4.88 -15.06
CA GLU A 42 -6.89 -3.55 -14.79
C GLU A 42 -5.40 -3.52 -15.12
N VAL A 43 -4.95 -2.53 -15.86
CA VAL A 43 -3.54 -2.20 -16.02
C VAL A 43 -3.36 -0.80 -15.48
N THR A 44 -2.76 -0.68 -14.31
CA THR A 44 -2.57 0.60 -13.61
C THR A 44 -1.10 1.03 -13.59
N ALA A 45 -0.84 2.33 -13.65
CA ALA A 45 0.51 2.89 -13.55
C ALA A 45 0.60 3.93 -12.45
N SER A 46 1.72 3.92 -11.72
CA SER A 46 2.05 4.95 -10.73
C SER A 46 2.77 6.12 -11.38
N LEU A 47 2.38 7.32 -10.98
CA LEU A 47 2.88 8.58 -11.46
C LEU A 47 3.33 9.48 -10.31
N TYR A 48 4.33 10.29 -10.59
CA TYR A 48 4.81 11.35 -9.72
C TYR A 48 4.62 12.73 -10.33
N PRO A 49 4.69 13.80 -9.55
CA PRO A 49 4.59 15.17 -10.08
C PRO A 49 5.61 15.50 -11.16
N TRP A 50 6.83 14.97 -11.05
CA TRP A 50 7.88 15.22 -12.05
C TRP A 50 7.62 14.56 -13.40
N ASP A 51 6.92 13.42 -13.46
CA ASP A 51 6.45 12.83 -14.71
C ASP A 51 5.50 13.80 -15.42
N LEU A 52 4.51 14.29 -14.66
CA LEU A 52 3.42 15.13 -15.17
C LEU A 52 3.89 16.55 -15.52
N HIS A 53 4.85 17.08 -14.74
CA HIS A 53 5.41 18.40 -14.97
C HIS A 53 6.35 18.44 -16.18
N ASP A 54 7.27 17.47 -16.26
CA ASP A 54 8.37 17.53 -17.22
C ASP A 54 7.99 17.05 -18.62
N GLU A 55 7.13 16.03 -18.69
CA GLU A 55 6.68 15.48 -19.98
C GLU A 55 5.31 16.01 -20.40
N GLY A 56 4.54 16.54 -19.45
CA GLY A 56 3.15 16.92 -19.63
C GLY A 56 2.19 15.74 -19.41
N ILE A 57 1.02 16.04 -18.83
CA ILE A 57 0.03 15.03 -18.44
C ILE A 57 -0.47 14.25 -19.66
N GLU A 58 -0.83 14.93 -20.76
CA GLU A 58 -1.39 14.28 -21.94
C GLU A 58 -0.39 13.32 -22.62
N PRO A 59 0.89 13.69 -22.88
CA PRO A 59 1.89 12.77 -23.42
C PRO A 59 2.14 11.55 -22.52
N VAL A 60 2.19 11.72 -21.19
CA VAL A 60 2.35 10.61 -20.24
C VAL A 60 1.19 9.61 -20.38
N LEU A 61 -0.05 10.11 -20.42
CA LEU A 61 -1.23 9.25 -20.57
C LEU A 61 -1.28 8.58 -21.95
N ASP A 62 -0.85 9.29 -23.03
CA ASP A 62 -0.75 8.71 -24.38
C ASP A 62 0.26 7.55 -24.41
N ASN A 63 1.45 7.73 -23.85
CA ASN A 63 2.48 6.69 -23.74
C ASN A 63 1.93 5.45 -23.01
N LEU A 64 1.33 5.64 -21.86
CA LEU A 64 0.81 4.55 -21.04
C LEU A 64 -0.32 3.79 -21.73
N GLN A 65 -1.28 4.48 -22.34
CA GLN A 65 -2.39 3.84 -23.03
C GLN A 65 -1.93 3.12 -24.30
N SER A 66 -1.08 3.75 -25.11
CA SER A 66 -0.65 3.19 -26.40
C SER A 66 0.33 2.04 -26.23
N MET A 67 1.29 2.15 -25.31
CA MET A 67 2.39 1.19 -25.17
C MET A 67 2.05 0.03 -24.22
N ALA A 68 1.29 0.25 -23.14
CA ALA A 68 1.04 -0.76 -22.11
C ALA A 68 -0.44 -1.09 -21.92
N SER A 69 -1.34 -0.53 -22.73
CA SER A 69 -2.80 -0.70 -22.57
C SER A 69 -3.31 -0.26 -21.19
N VAL A 70 -2.68 0.75 -20.58
CA VAL A 70 -3.09 1.27 -19.26
C VAL A 70 -4.51 1.82 -19.33
N ASN A 71 -5.35 1.41 -18.39
CA ASN A 71 -6.73 1.85 -18.22
C ASN A 71 -7.01 2.40 -16.81
N SER A 72 -5.95 2.49 -15.98
CA SER A 72 -5.99 3.03 -14.63
C SER A 72 -4.67 3.75 -14.33
N VAL A 73 -4.71 4.85 -13.61
CA VAL A 73 -3.51 5.57 -13.14
C VAL A 73 -3.68 6.03 -11.71
N TYR A 74 -2.58 6.21 -11.00
CA TYR A 74 -2.63 6.84 -9.69
C TYR A 74 -1.41 7.74 -9.44
N LEU A 75 -1.67 8.82 -8.71
CA LEU A 75 -0.61 9.67 -8.19
C LEU A 75 -0.06 9.06 -6.90
N VAL A 76 1.26 8.96 -6.76
CA VAL A 76 1.89 8.83 -5.44
C VAL A 76 1.73 10.18 -4.75
N ALA A 77 0.60 10.34 -4.04
CA ALA A 77 0.12 11.64 -3.59
C ALA A 77 0.81 12.14 -2.32
N LEU A 78 1.31 11.23 -1.48
CA LEU A 78 2.00 11.59 -0.24
C LEU A 78 3.19 10.69 0.01
N MET A 79 4.33 11.33 0.34
CA MET A 79 5.54 10.65 0.82
C MET A 79 6.14 11.39 2.00
N HIS A 80 6.45 10.68 3.08
CA HIS A 80 7.05 11.24 4.29
C HIS A 80 8.51 10.83 4.50
N HIS A 81 9.09 10.01 3.63
CA HIS A 81 10.36 9.34 3.95
C HIS A 81 11.43 9.41 2.84
N GLU A 82 11.38 10.40 1.95
CA GLU A 82 12.24 10.33 0.78
C GLU A 82 13.45 11.27 0.82
N LYS A 83 14.62 10.64 0.91
CA LYS A 83 15.93 11.21 0.57
C LYS A 83 16.76 10.25 -0.28
N ARG A 84 16.13 9.44 -1.09
CA ARG A 84 16.80 8.49 -1.97
C ARG A 84 16.26 8.67 -3.39
N PRO A 85 16.99 8.25 -4.40
CA PRO A 85 16.41 8.08 -5.72
C PRO A 85 15.20 7.16 -5.57
N LEU A 86 13.99 7.67 -5.87
CA LEU A 86 12.74 7.01 -5.49
C LEU A 86 12.63 5.64 -6.12
N THR A 87 12.76 5.54 -7.39
CA THR A 87 12.42 4.31 -8.09
C THR A 87 13.46 3.89 -9.07
N SER A 88 14.08 4.83 -9.71
CA SER A 88 15.23 4.60 -10.56
C SER A 88 16.21 5.75 -10.39
N ALA A 89 17.49 5.43 -10.46
CA ALA A 89 18.51 6.45 -10.51
C ALA A 89 18.48 7.23 -11.83
N VAL A 90 17.72 6.76 -12.81
CA VAL A 90 17.67 7.34 -14.17
C VAL A 90 16.22 7.37 -14.65
N PHE A 91 15.83 8.49 -15.23
CA PHE A 91 14.55 8.70 -15.91
C PHE A 91 14.79 8.62 -17.43
N PRO A 92 14.58 7.46 -18.06
CA PRO A 92 15.07 7.18 -19.40
C PRO A 92 14.40 8.00 -20.51
N HIS A 93 13.22 8.54 -20.25
CA HIS A 93 12.44 9.29 -21.25
C HIS A 93 12.07 10.71 -20.81
N ASN A 94 12.48 11.14 -19.60
CA ASN A 94 12.17 12.48 -19.12
C ASN A 94 13.01 13.54 -19.87
N PRO A 95 12.39 14.53 -20.54
CA PRO A 95 13.10 15.50 -21.38
C PRO A 95 13.80 16.59 -20.57
N VAL A 96 13.47 16.75 -19.29
CA VAL A 96 13.97 17.87 -18.46
C VAL A 96 15.06 17.40 -17.50
N ARG A 97 14.83 16.26 -16.84
CA ARG A 97 15.75 15.75 -15.83
C ARG A 97 16.04 14.27 -16.01
N GLN A 98 17.29 13.90 -15.81
CA GLN A 98 17.71 12.50 -15.90
C GLN A 98 17.58 11.76 -14.56
N THR A 99 17.57 12.50 -13.45
CA THR A 99 17.44 11.94 -12.10
C THR A 99 16.75 12.94 -11.20
N TRP A 100 16.09 12.42 -10.16
CA TRP A 100 15.53 13.24 -9.10
C TRP A 100 15.61 12.51 -7.74
N VAL A 101 15.90 13.28 -6.71
CA VAL A 101 15.80 12.81 -5.32
C VAL A 101 14.79 13.71 -4.63
N ALA A 102 13.69 13.14 -4.16
CA ALA A 102 12.72 13.90 -3.40
C ALA A 102 13.30 14.22 -2.01
N GLU A 103 13.81 15.43 -1.84
CA GLU A 103 14.47 15.86 -0.60
C GLU A 103 13.49 16.35 0.47
N ASP A 104 12.27 16.69 0.09
CA ASP A 104 11.32 17.38 0.95
C ASP A 104 10.09 16.58 1.38
N SER A 105 9.92 15.33 0.95
CA SER A 105 8.88 14.40 1.42
C SER A 105 7.53 15.06 1.76
N ARG A 106 6.75 15.41 0.73
CA ARG A 106 5.56 16.24 0.86
C ARG A 106 4.32 15.58 0.25
N CYS A 107 3.19 16.25 0.42
CA CYS A 107 1.98 15.96 -0.34
C CYS A 107 2.00 16.70 -1.69
N TYR A 108 1.35 16.10 -2.67
CA TYR A 108 1.30 16.57 -4.04
C TYR A 108 -0.13 16.89 -4.50
N TRP A 109 -0.95 17.31 -3.53
CA TRP A 109 -2.27 17.93 -3.70
C TRP A 109 -2.35 19.14 -2.78
N HIS A 110 -3.33 19.99 -2.97
CA HIS A 110 -3.58 21.15 -2.08
C HIS A 110 -4.47 20.70 -0.90
N PRO A 111 -3.91 20.51 0.31
CA PRO A 111 -4.67 19.94 1.41
C PRO A 111 -5.67 20.91 2.02
N HIS A 112 -6.86 20.42 2.35
CA HIS A 112 -7.89 21.18 3.07
C HIS A 112 -7.58 21.18 4.57
N LEU A 113 -6.70 22.08 5.01
CA LEU A 113 -6.13 22.08 6.36
C LEU A 113 -7.15 22.06 7.49
N ALA A 114 -8.36 22.55 7.27
CA ALA A 114 -9.46 22.51 8.24
C ALA A 114 -9.92 21.07 8.62
N LEU A 115 -9.55 20.05 7.83
CA LEU A 115 -9.86 18.63 8.11
C LEU A 115 -8.87 17.99 9.09
N TYR A 116 -7.73 18.61 9.31
CA TYR A 116 -6.63 18.06 10.08
C TYR A 116 -6.60 18.59 11.52
N GLY A 117 -5.97 17.80 12.41
CA GLY A 117 -5.79 18.15 13.81
C GLY A 117 -4.40 18.73 14.08
N LYS A 118 -3.70 18.16 15.06
CA LYS A 118 -2.34 18.58 15.43
C LYS A 118 -1.31 18.32 14.33
N ILE A 119 -1.51 17.26 13.54
CA ILE A 119 -0.62 16.88 12.45
C ILE A 119 -1.28 17.28 11.15
N THR A 120 -0.54 17.99 10.31
CA THR A 120 -0.99 18.44 8.98
C THR A 120 -0.02 17.99 7.91
N PRO A 121 -0.50 17.67 6.69
CA PRO A 121 0.38 17.46 5.56
C PRO A 121 1.01 18.80 5.15
N ARG A 122 2.16 18.72 4.51
CA ARG A 122 2.83 19.89 3.94
C ARG A 122 2.99 19.71 2.44
N GLU A 123 2.79 20.76 1.71
CA GLU A 123 3.11 20.85 0.29
C GLU A 123 4.64 20.93 0.09
N SER A 124 5.10 20.66 -1.12
CA SER A 124 6.51 20.74 -1.47
C SER A 124 7.05 22.18 -1.30
N ASP A 125 8.28 22.30 -0.85
CA ASP A 125 8.99 23.58 -0.81
C ASP A 125 9.47 24.03 -2.21
N PHE A 126 9.34 23.17 -3.23
CA PHE A 126 9.66 23.46 -4.62
C PHE A 126 8.43 24.02 -5.35
N ALA A 127 8.46 25.29 -5.73
CA ALA A 127 7.34 25.98 -6.39
C ALA A 127 6.81 25.21 -7.62
N TRP A 128 7.69 24.64 -8.45
CA TRP A 128 7.29 23.88 -9.62
C TRP A 128 6.48 22.60 -9.29
N ILE A 129 6.52 22.13 -8.03
CA ILE A 129 5.66 21.05 -7.55
C ILE A 129 4.41 21.64 -6.87
N SER A 130 4.58 22.61 -5.96
CA SER A 130 3.50 23.12 -5.12
C SER A 130 2.54 24.10 -5.81
N ASP A 131 2.93 24.67 -6.96
CA ASP A 131 2.06 25.59 -7.71
C ASP A 131 0.91 24.87 -8.42
N THR A 132 0.92 23.54 -8.45
CA THR A 132 -0.11 22.72 -9.11
C THR A 132 -0.67 21.67 -8.15
N ASP A 133 -1.99 21.59 -8.07
CA ASP A 133 -2.66 20.42 -7.48
C ASP A 133 -2.60 19.24 -8.47
N TRP A 134 -1.57 18.39 -8.30
CA TRP A 134 -1.28 17.30 -9.25
C TRP A 134 -2.34 16.22 -9.24
N LEU A 135 -3.02 16.01 -8.11
CA LEU A 135 -4.08 15.01 -8.03
C LEU A 135 -5.32 15.47 -8.79
N ASP A 136 -5.69 16.74 -8.63
CA ASP A 136 -6.81 17.30 -9.39
C ASP A 136 -6.50 17.37 -10.89
N ALA A 137 -5.30 17.82 -11.26
CA ALA A 137 -4.86 17.89 -12.65
C ALA A 137 -4.87 16.52 -13.33
N LEU A 138 -4.29 15.49 -12.68
CA LEU A 138 -4.28 14.12 -13.19
C LEU A 138 -5.70 13.55 -13.29
N SER A 139 -6.52 13.70 -12.23
CA SER A 139 -7.87 13.14 -12.22
C SER A 139 -8.74 13.72 -13.34
N ARG A 140 -8.65 15.01 -13.59
CA ARG A 140 -9.37 15.66 -14.69
C ARG A 140 -8.93 15.18 -16.07
N ALA A 141 -7.62 15.03 -16.29
CA ALA A 141 -7.09 14.50 -17.57
C ALA A 141 -7.49 13.04 -17.79
N ALA A 142 -7.36 12.22 -16.73
CA ALA A 142 -7.74 10.81 -16.76
C ALA A 142 -9.25 10.62 -17.06
N ARG A 143 -10.11 11.44 -16.46
CA ARG A 143 -11.57 11.39 -16.72
C ARG A 143 -11.93 11.66 -18.19
N LYS A 144 -11.25 12.62 -18.84
CA LYS A 144 -11.47 12.89 -20.28
C LYS A 144 -11.18 11.69 -21.16
N ARG A 145 -10.32 10.79 -20.67
CA ARG A 145 -9.90 9.56 -21.35
C ARG A 145 -10.62 8.31 -20.83
N ASN A 146 -11.57 8.48 -19.90
CA ASN A 146 -12.26 7.39 -19.18
C ASN A 146 -11.30 6.42 -18.47
N LEU A 147 -10.17 6.92 -17.99
CA LEU A 147 -9.26 6.16 -17.16
C LEU A 147 -9.73 6.16 -15.69
N LYS A 148 -9.60 5.02 -15.02
CA LYS A 148 -9.75 4.91 -13.58
C LYS A 148 -8.59 5.66 -12.90
N THR A 149 -8.87 6.41 -11.84
CA THR A 149 -7.87 7.26 -11.19
C THR A 149 -7.81 7.01 -9.69
N GLY A 150 -6.63 7.02 -9.14
CA GLY A 150 -6.43 6.84 -7.71
C GLY A 150 -5.33 7.70 -7.10
N ALA A 151 -5.21 7.58 -5.79
CA ALA A 151 -4.15 8.20 -5.01
C ALA A 151 -3.49 7.20 -4.07
N GLU A 152 -2.15 7.22 -4.00
CA GLU A 152 -1.37 6.42 -3.07
C GLU A 152 -0.84 7.28 -1.93
N LEU A 153 -0.99 6.79 -0.70
CA LEU A 153 -0.50 7.42 0.51
C LEU A 153 0.59 6.59 1.18
N SER A 154 1.81 7.13 1.25
CA SER A 154 2.93 6.59 2.02
C SER A 154 3.13 7.42 3.30
N HIS A 155 2.18 7.31 4.23
CA HIS A 155 2.07 8.20 5.39
C HIS A 155 2.56 7.63 6.73
N THR A 156 2.80 6.32 6.80
CA THR A 156 3.20 5.68 8.07
C THR A 156 4.70 5.71 8.34
N LEU A 157 5.50 5.97 7.32
CA LEU A 157 6.95 6.12 7.42
C LEU A 157 7.33 7.60 7.45
N VAL A 158 8.16 8.00 8.41
CA VAL A 158 8.63 9.39 8.55
C VAL A 158 10.16 9.40 8.53
N ASP A 159 10.75 10.27 7.71
CA ASP A 159 12.20 10.45 7.66
C ASP A 159 12.72 11.02 8.97
N ARG A 160 13.79 10.43 9.50
CA ARG A 160 14.42 10.83 10.77
C ARG A 160 14.81 12.32 10.80
N GLN A 161 15.27 12.86 9.69
CA GLN A 161 15.70 14.25 9.61
C GLN A 161 14.52 15.23 9.54
N ARG A 162 13.31 14.69 9.29
CA ARG A 162 12.06 15.44 9.14
C ARG A 162 11.03 15.11 10.20
N ILE A 163 11.45 14.40 11.26
CA ILE A 163 10.62 14.32 12.47
C ILE A 163 10.57 15.72 13.05
N ASP A 164 9.64 16.51 12.51
CA ASP A 164 9.26 17.74 13.17
C ASP A 164 8.52 17.41 14.47
N ALA A 165 8.30 18.42 15.29
CA ALA A 165 7.71 18.26 16.62
C ALA A 165 6.33 17.56 16.56
N GLN A 166 5.62 17.64 15.41
CA GLN A 166 4.29 17.04 15.27
C GLN A 166 4.31 15.51 15.22
N PHE A 167 5.37 14.88 14.70
CA PHE A 167 5.47 13.42 14.61
C PHE A 167 6.18 12.77 15.78
N SER A 168 6.99 13.51 16.54
CA SER A 168 7.88 12.96 17.59
C SER A 168 7.16 12.13 18.66
N ALA A 169 5.94 12.52 19.02
CA ALA A 169 5.11 11.81 20.00
C ALA A 169 4.38 10.59 19.40
N CYS A 170 4.39 10.43 18.09
CA CYS A 170 3.61 9.42 17.36
C CYS A 170 4.44 8.25 16.86
N ILE A 171 5.78 8.31 16.96
CA ILE A 171 6.67 7.26 16.46
C ILE A 171 6.63 6.00 17.31
N GLN A 172 6.86 4.86 16.67
CA GLN A 172 6.94 3.57 17.37
C GLN A 172 8.17 3.49 18.26
N ARG A 173 8.04 2.72 19.33
CA ARG A 173 9.12 2.45 20.27
C ARG A 173 9.37 0.95 20.37
N ASP A 174 10.64 0.59 20.42
CA ASP A 174 11.06 -0.79 20.60
C ASP A 174 10.69 -1.34 22.00
N ILE A 175 11.09 -2.58 22.28
CA ILE A 175 10.84 -3.23 23.55
C ILE A 175 11.54 -2.52 24.74
N HIS A 176 12.59 -1.75 24.47
CA HIS A 176 13.32 -0.96 25.48
C HIS A 176 12.75 0.46 25.65
N GLY A 177 11.68 0.80 24.90
CA GLY A 177 11.05 2.12 24.92
C GLY A 177 11.77 3.19 24.11
N GLN A 178 12.78 2.80 23.30
CA GLN A 178 13.50 3.73 22.45
C GLN A 178 12.81 3.94 21.13
N PRO A 179 12.91 5.14 20.51
CA PRO A 179 12.48 5.35 19.14
C PRO A 179 13.16 4.35 18.22
N HIS A 180 12.36 3.60 17.49
CA HIS A 180 12.87 2.57 16.60
C HIS A 180 12.90 3.03 15.14
N SER A 181 14.07 2.88 14.49
CA SER A 181 14.25 3.25 13.09
C SER A 181 14.59 2.04 12.24
N ILE A 182 14.07 2.02 11.02
CA ILE A 182 14.52 1.09 10.00
C ILE A 182 15.92 1.49 9.49
N VAL A 183 16.60 0.56 8.84
CA VAL A 183 17.80 0.83 8.06
C VAL A 183 17.50 1.97 7.08
N GLY A 184 18.29 3.05 7.18
CA GLY A 184 18.09 4.27 6.36
C GLY A 184 17.51 5.46 7.12
N GLY A 185 17.18 5.30 8.42
CA GLY A 185 16.78 6.42 9.28
C GLY A 185 15.32 6.84 9.17
N THR A 186 14.43 5.95 8.74
CA THR A 186 12.98 6.16 8.77
C THR A 186 12.37 5.62 10.05
N PHE A 187 11.35 6.30 10.58
CA PHE A 187 10.56 5.86 11.72
C PHE A 187 9.13 5.55 11.29
N HIS A 188 8.49 4.62 11.99
CA HIS A 188 7.08 4.32 11.78
C HIS A 188 6.20 5.10 12.74
N LEU A 189 5.09 5.62 12.24
CA LEU A 189 4.02 6.13 13.09
C LEU A 189 3.30 4.96 13.77
N CYS A 190 2.95 5.14 15.04
CA CYS A 190 2.25 4.12 15.80
C CYS A 190 0.75 4.06 15.40
N PRO A 191 0.24 2.90 14.93
CA PRO A 191 -1.16 2.76 14.53
C PRO A 191 -2.15 2.90 15.69
N ASN A 192 -1.70 2.73 16.93
CA ASN A 192 -2.51 2.92 18.13
C ASN A 192 -2.42 4.34 18.71
N ASN A 193 -1.54 5.21 18.18
CA ASN A 193 -1.47 6.59 18.63
C ASN A 193 -2.66 7.38 18.08
N PRO A 194 -3.45 8.06 18.94
CA PRO A 194 -4.67 8.74 18.51
C PRO A 194 -4.43 9.90 17.55
N ASP A 195 -3.35 10.67 17.73
CA ASP A 195 -3.01 11.78 16.84
C ASP A 195 -2.55 11.26 15.47
N ALA A 196 -1.77 10.15 15.42
CA ALA A 196 -1.40 9.48 14.17
C ALA A 196 -2.61 8.91 13.44
N MET A 197 -3.55 8.28 14.16
CA MET A 197 -4.78 7.75 13.56
C MET A 197 -5.68 8.88 13.07
N GLN A 198 -5.83 9.96 13.83
CA GLN A 198 -6.60 11.15 13.39
C GLN A 198 -6.01 11.73 12.10
N TYR A 199 -4.69 11.85 12.03
CA TYR A 199 -4.00 12.30 10.83
C TYR A 199 -4.25 11.38 9.64
N THR A 200 -4.11 10.06 9.85
CA THR A 200 -4.40 9.06 8.82
C THR A 200 -5.83 9.22 8.28
N LEU A 201 -6.83 9.29 9.15
CA LEU A 201 -8.22 9.42 8.73
C LEU A 201 -8.50 10.75 8.03
N ALA A 202 -7.84 11.85 8.47
CA ALA A 202 -7.96 13.14 7.81
C ALA A 202 -7.39 13.13 6.39
N LEU A 203 -6.24 12.46 6.15
CA LEU A 203 -5.67 12.26 4.81
C LEU A 203 -6.66 11.57 3.87
N TYR A 204 -7.21 10.43 4.29
CA TYR A 204 -8.19 9.71 3.47
C TYR A 204 -9.47 10.53 3.26
N ARG A 205 -9.96 11.21 4.29
CA ARG A 205 -11.12 12.09 4.18
C ARG A 205 -10.90 13.19 3.16
N ASP A 206 -9.75 13.86 3.20
CA ASP A 206 -9.41 14.94 2.28
C ASP A 206 -9.45 14.44 0.82
N LEU A 207 -8.75 13.37 0.53
CA LEU A 207 -8.70 12.81 -0.82
C LEU A 207 -10.08 12.33 -1.29
N VAL A 208 -10.78 11.55 -0.47
CA VAL A 208 -12.05 10.93 -0.87
C VAL A 208 -13.18 11.94 -0.99
N SER A 209 -13.18 13.02 -0.18
CA SER A 209 -14.24 14.04 -0.24
C SER A 209 -14.05 15.03 -1.38
N ASN A 210 -12.81 15.41 -1.67
CA ASN A 210 -12.52 16.59 -2.49
C ASN A 210 -12.06 16.26 -3.91
N TYR A 211 -11.60 15.02 -4.18
CA TYR A 211 -11.06 14.64 -5.47
C TYR A 211 -11.92 13.60 -6.19
N ASP A 212 -11.98 13.71 -7.52
CA ASP A 212 -12.70 12.75 -8.36
C ASP A 212 -11.81 11.53 -8.68
N ILE A 213 -11.62 10.68 -7.67
CA ILE A 213 -10.82 9.46 -7.74
C ILE A 213 -11.68 8.22 -7.50
N ASP A 214 -11.28 7.09 -8.05
CA ASP A 214 -11.99 5.81 -7.97
C ASP A 214 -11.46 4.89 -6.89
N PHE A 215 -10.19 5.09 -6.48
CA PHE A 215 -9.57 4.30 -5.42
C PHE A 215 -8.56 5.11 -4.62
N VAL A 216 -8.32 4.67 -3.40
CA VAL A 216 -7.19 5.06 -2.57
C VAL A 216 -6.35 3.85 -2.23
N GLN A 217 -5.04 3.98 -2.32
CA GLN A 217 -4.09 2.91 -2.09
C GLN A 217 -3.17 3.25 -0.93
N THR A 218 -2.91 2.27 -0.06
CA THR A 218 -1.95 2.44 1.03
C THR A 218 -0.59 1.93 0.59
N CYS A 219 0.46 2.73 0.66
CA CYS A 219 1.83 2.25 0.65
C CYS A 219 2.36 2.35 2.09
N THR A 220 1.87 1.47 2.95
CA THR A 220 2.11 1.60 4.38
C THR A 220 2.50 0.28 5.01
N ILE A 221 3.51 0.35 5.83
CA ILE A 221 3.92 -0.72 6.73
C ILE A 221 3.71 -0.17 8.15
N PRO A 222 2.52 -0.32 8.73
CA PRO A 222 2.21 0.36 9.98
C PRO A 222 2.93 -0.18 11.20
N LEU A 223 3.38 -1.44 11.18
CA LEU A 223 4.18 -2.00 12.28
C LEU A 223 5.58 -2.41 11.80
N MET A 224 6.55 -2.20 12.67
CA MET A 224 7.93 -2.63 12.43
C MET A 224 8.02 -4.14 12.30
N ARG A 225 8.79 -4.60 11.29
CA ARG A 225 9.14 -5.99 11.09
C ARG A 225 10.19 -6.44 12.07
N GLY A 226 10.13 -7.69 12.47
CA GLY A 226 11.23 -8.39 13.12
C GLY A 226 10.81 -9.14 14.37
N GLY A 227 11.80 -9.76 15.00
CA GLY A 227 11.67 -10.35 16.31
C GLY A 227 11.50 -9.29 17.42
N VAL A 228 11.60 -9.73 18.65
CA VAL A 228 11.33 -8.92 19.86
C VAL A 228 12.11 -7.61 19.88
N ASP A 229 13.38 -7.64 19.50
CA ASP A 229 14.26 -6.47 19.54
C ASP A 229 14.00 -5.46 18.42
N ALA A 230 13.38 -5.89 17.34
CA ALA A 230 13.25 -5.09 16.12
C ALA A 230 11.80 -4.86 15.68
N GLY A 231 10.83 -5.57 16.25
CA GLY A 231 9.46 -5.55 15.75
C GLY A 231 8.46 -4.91 16.71
N GLY A 232 7.30 -4.54 16.15
CA GLY A 232 6.17 -4.07 16.91
C GLY A 232 6.31 -2.68 17.51
N CYS A 233 5.45 -2.37 18.49
CA CYS A 233 5.50 -1.11 19.22
C CYS A 233 5.08 -1.31 20.67
N PHE A 234 5.91 -0.83 21.58
CA PHE A 234 5.69 -0.88 23.02
C PHE A 234 5.50 0.52 23.65
N CYS A 235 5.03 1.50 22.87
CA CYS A 235 4.73 2.84 23.37
C CYS A 235 3.48 2.86 24.27
N ASP A 236 3.26 3.97 24.98
CA ASP A 236 2.13 4.13 25.91
C ASP A 236 0.78 3.95 25.21
N SER A 237 0.64 4.39 23.95
CA SER A 237 -0.58 4.18 23.16
C SER A 237 -0.84 2.69 22.90
N CYS A 238 0.22 1.91 22.62
CA CYS A 238 0.10 0.46 22.49
C CYS A 238 -0.24 -0.22 23.79
N MET A 239 0.36 0.20 24.91
CA MET A 239 0.02 -0.31 26.24
C MET A 239 -1.45 -0.05 26.58
N ALA A 240 -1.95 1.15 26.32
CA ALA A 240 -3.35 1.52 26.54
C ALA A 240 -4.31 0.75 25.61
N ALA A 241 -3.93 0.57 24.35
CA ALA A 241 -4.74 -0.20 23.39
C ALA A 241 -4.81 -1.69 23.77
N ALA A 242 -3.71 -2.26 24.21
CA ALA A 242 -3.66 -3.66 24.67
C ALA A 242 -4.57 -3.89 25.89
N LEU A 243 -4.55 -2.99 26.86
CA LEU A 243 -5.43 -3.08 28.04
C LEU A 243 -6.91 -3.08 27.68
N LYS A 244 -7.32 -2.27 26.68
CA LYS A 244 -8.70 -2.26 26.17
C LYS A 244 -9.11 -3.60 25.52
N GLN A 245 -8.13 -4.40 25.13
CA GLN A 245 -8.31 -5.74 24.55
C GLN A 245 -8.08 -6.86 25.55
N HIS A 246 -7.99 -6.53 26.84
CA HIS A 246 -7.65 -7.48 27.89
C HIS A 246 -6.27 -8.15 27.72
N VAL A 247 -5.35 -7.54 26.98
CA VAL A 247 -3.97 -7.98 26.79
C VAL A 247 -3.06 -7.18 27.72
N ASN A 248 -2.28 -7.86 28.52
CA ASN A 248 -1.28 -7.22 29.38
C ASN A 248 0.07 -7.10 28.66
N LEU A 249 0.16 -6.12 27.72
CA LEU A 249 1.36 -5.90 26.91
C LEU A 249 2.60 -5.59 27.79
N LYS A 250 2.41 -4.94 28.97
CA LYS A 250 3.51 -4.68 29.91
C LYS A 250 4.07 -5.97 30.50
N LYS A 251 3.23 -6.94 30.83
CA LYS A 251 3.67 -8.27 31.29
C LYS A 251 4.40 -9.00 30.16
N ILE A 252 3.86 -8.98 28.94
CA ILE A 252 4.50 -9.56 27.76
C ILE A 252 5.89 -8.95 27.56
N GLN A 253 6.02 -7.63 27.59
CA GLN A 253 7.29 -6.90 27.51
C GLN A 253 8.28 -7.39 28.57
N THR A 254 7.84 -7.50 29.83
CA THR A 254 8.71 -7.95 30.93
C THR A 254 9.21 -9.38 30.73
N VAL A 255 8.34 -10.28 30.28
CA VAL A 255 8.71 -11.68 29.98
C VAL A 255 9.69 -11.75 28.83
N LEU A 256 9.44 -11.03 27.74
CA LEU A 256 10.30 -11.05 26.54
C LEU A 256 11.67 -10.41 26.80
N LEU A 257 11.76 -9.39 27.65
CA LEU A 257 13.04 -8.83 28.09
C LEU A 257 13.88 -9.82 28.91
N ALA A 258 13.23 -10.67 29.70
CA ALA A 258 13.91 -11.69 30.51
C ALA A 258 14.20 -12.97 29.71
N ASN A 259 13.34 -13.34 28.78
CA ASN A 259 13.43 -14.52 27.94
C ASN A 259 12.82 -14.23 26.55
N PRO A 260 13.63 -13.74 25.59
CA PRO A 260 13.17 -13.39 24.23
C PRO A 260 12.52 -14.54 23.48
N ASP A 261 12.85 -15.79 23.81
CA ASP A 261 12.33 -16.99 23.15
C ASP A 261 11.12 -17.60 23.87
N SER A 262 10.49 -16.91 24.81
CA SER A 262 9.31 -17.38 25.53
C SER A 262 8.15 -17.63 24.54
N PRO A 263 7.73 -18.91 24.27
CA PRO A 263 6.78 -19.20 23.21
C PRO A 263 5.41 -18.55 23.45
N GLN A 264 4.94 -18.56 24.70
CA GLN A 264 3.65 -17.97 25.03
C GLN A 264 3.66 -16.45 24.90
N ALA A 265 4.73 -15.79 25.36
CA ALA A 265 4.82 -14.33 25.25
C ALA A 265 4.98 -13.87 23.79
N LEU A 266 5.72 -14.62 22.97
CA LEU A 266 5.81 -14.37 21.52
C LEU A 266 4.46 -14.56 20.84
N GLN A 267 3.69 -15.59 21.17
CA GLN A 267 2.37 -15.82 20.64
C GLN A 267 1.40 -14.70 21.02
N ASP A 268 1.36 -14.30 22.29
CA ASP A 268 0.49 -13.24 22.79
C ASP A 268 0.84 -11.88 22.14
N TRP A 269 2.14 -11.60 21.97
CA TRP A 269 2.62 -10.42 21.28
C TRP A 269 2.25 -10.41 19.80
N GLN A 270 2.38 -11.55 19.11
CA GLN A 270 2.00 -11.66 17.71
C GLN A 270 0.49 -11.47 17.51
N HIS A 271 -0.34 -12.04 18.38
CA HIS A 271 -1.79 -11.82 18.35
C HIS A 271 -2.14 -10.34 18.53
N PHE A 272 -1.51 -9.67 19.51
CA PHE A 272 -1.72 -8.23 19.68
C PHE A 272 -1.37 -7.43 18.43
N ARG A 273 -0.30 -7.80 17.71
CA ARG A 273 0.09 -7.16 16.44
C ARG A 273 -0.96 -7.38 15.35
N PHE A 274 -1.43 -8.61 15.18
CA PHE A 274 -2.50 -8.95 14.23
C PHE A 274 -3.78 -8.16 14.49
N ASP A 275 -4.23 -8.12 15.73
CA ASP A 275 -5.41 -7.36 16.14
C ASP A 275 -5.24 -5.86 15.93
N THR A 276 -4.05 -5.34 16.21
CA THR A 276 -3.72 -3.93 15.96
C THR A 276 -3.85 -3.61 14.47
N MET A 277 -3.29 -4.44 13.60
CA MET A 277 -3.32 -4.22 12.16
C MET A 277 -4.73 -4.36 11.58
N THR A 278 -5.45 -5.37 12.01
CA THR A 278 -6.84 -5.58 11.57
C THR A 278 -7.72 -4.39 11.95
N ARG A 279 -7.61 -3.87 13.17
CA ARG A 279 -8.34 -2.66 13.58
C ARG A 279 -7.90 -1.43 12.79
N TYR A 280 -6.61 -1.26 12.57
CA TYR A 280 -6.10 -0.13 11.80
C TYR A 280 -6.74 -0.06 10.42
N TYR A 281 -6.68 -1.14 9.66
CA TYR A 281 -7.26 -1.18 8.31
C TYR A 281 -8.80 -1.16 8.33
N SER A 282 -9.43 -1.85 9.27
CA SER A 282 -10.89 -1.80 9.44
C SER A 282 -11.39 -0.39 9.72
N THR A 283 -10.66 0.37 10.54
CA THR A 283 -11.00 1.77 10.84
C THR A 283 -10.90 2.65 9.59
N ILE A 284 -9.82 2.50 8.81
CA ILE A 284 -9.64 3.27 7.56
C ILE A 284 -10.71 2.88 6.54
N HIS A 285 -10.92 1.59 6.30
CA HIS A 285 -11.92 1.08 5.36
C HIS A 285 -13.32 1.60 5.70
N THR A 286 -13.75 1.45 6.95
CA THR A 286 -15.04 1.96 7.42
C THR A 286 -15.17 3.46 7.20
N HIS A 287 -14.12 4.21 7.51
CA HIS A 287 -14.10 5.67 7.33
C HIS A 287 -14.21 6.07 5.86
N VAL A 288 -13.41 5.47 5.00
CA VAL A 288 -13.38 5.73 3.56
C VAL A 288 -14.76 5.45 2.94
N HIS A 289 -15.35 4.29 3.23
CA HIS A 289 -16.66 3.91 2.72
C HIS A 289 -17.82 4.70 3.33
N SER A 290 -17.67 5.23 4.54
CA SER A 290 -18.67 6.16 5.11
C SER A 290 -18.76 7.48 4.37
N ILE A 291 -17.66 7.91 3.72
CA ILE A 291 -17.60 9.13 2.92
C ILE A 291 -18.07 8.86 1.48
N ARG A 292 -17.56 7.79 0.87
CA ARG A 292 -17.90 7.39 -0.50
C ARG A 292 -18.01 5.87 -0.61
N PRO A 293 -19.21 5.31 -0.52
CA PRO A 293 -19.41 3.85 -0.49
C PRO A 293 -18.86 3.07 -1.70
N GLY A 294 -18.74 3.71 -2.85
CA GLY A 294 -18.27 3.08 -4.09
C GLY A 294 -16.77 3.19 -4.35
N ILE A 295 -16.01 3.87 -3.49
CA ILE A 295 -14.56 4.00 -3.68
C ILE A 295 -13.86 2.70 -3.29
N GLU A 296 -12.81 2.31 -4.02
CA GLU A 296 -12.01 1.14 -3.69
C GLU A 296 -10.91 1.51 -2.68
N PHE A 297 -10.78 0.72 -1.61
CA PHE A 297 -9.66 0.79 -0.68
C PHE A 297 -8.70 -0.35 -0.93
N ARG A 298 -7.52 -0.04 -1.46
CA ARG A 298 -6.50 -0.98 -1.91
C ARG A 298 -5.31 -1.04 -0.96
N LEU A 299 -4.97 -2.25 -0.50
CA LEU A 299 -3.73 -2.47 0.24
C LEU A 299 -2.57 -2.65 -0.74
N ASN A 300 -1.53 -1.82 -0.62
CA ASN A 300 -0.25 -2.10 -1.24
C ASN A 300 0.58 -2.97 -0.30
N GLN A 301 0.75 -4.23 -0.65
CA GLN A 301 1.55 -5.20 0.10
C GLN A 301 2.96 -5.22 -0.47
N ASP A 302 3.87 -4.48 0.17
CA ASP A 302 5.27 -4.32 -0.24
C ASP A 302 6.23 -5.15 0.64
N PHE A 303 5.86 -6.37 1.03
CA PHE A 303 6.72 -7.17 1.91
C PHE A 303 6.43 -8.66 1.83
N ARG A 304 7.52 -9.42 1.84
CA ARG A 304 7.50 -10.86 2.07
C ARG A 304 7.26 -11.13 3.56
N ASN A 305 6.80 -12.33 3.88
CA ASN A 305 6.55 -12.72 5.27
C ASN A 305 5.64 -11.71 6.00
N TYR A 306 4.49 -11.39 5.40
CA TYR A 306 3.56 -10.40 5.93
C TYR A 306 3.20 -10.60 7.41
N MET A 307 3.25 -11.83 7.91
CA MET A 307 3.03 -12.13 9.33
C MET A 307 4.09 -11.48 10.24
N ASP A 308 5.34 -11.35 9.78
CA ASP A 308 6.41 -10.67 10.53
C ASP A 308 6.12 -9.16 10.71
N TRP A 309 5.25 -8.60 9.88
CA TRP A 309 4.78 -7.22 9.96
C TRP A 309 3.47 -7.07 10.76
N GLY A 310 3.02 -8.13 11.41
CA GLY A 310 1.76 -8.13 12.13
C GLY A 310 0.53 -8.19 11.21
N MET A 311 0.68 -8.67 9.98
CA MET A 311 -0.42 -8.80 9.03
C MET A 311 -0.97 -10.22 9.04
N ASP A 312 -2.26 -10.36 9.26
CA ASP A 312 -3.02 -11.59 9.04
C ASP A 312 -3.93 -11.34 7.83
N LEU A 313 -3.47 -11.71 6.63
CA LEU A 313 -4.20 -11.41 5.39
C LEU A 313 -5.63 -11.95 5.38
N PRO A 314 -5.90 -13.20 5.81
CA PRO A 314 -7.28 -13.68 5.94
C PRO A 314 -8.16 -12.81 6.83
N ALA A 315 -7.64 -12.33 7.97
CA ALA A 315 -8.37 -11.45 8.87
C ALA A 315 -8.56 -10.02 8.30
N LEU A 316 -7.68 -9.61 7.41
CA LEU A 316 -7.74 -8.29 6.76
C LEU A 316 -8.72 -8.24 5.57
N MET A 317 -9.03 -9.37 4.94
CA MET A 317 -9.90 -9.40 3.75
C MET A 317 -11.22 -8.61 3.91
N PRO A 318 -11.95 -8.69 5.05
CA PRO A 318 -13.18 -7.90 5.23
C PRO A 318 -12.94 -6.37 5.29
N CYS A 319 -11.69 -5.96 5.46
CA CYS A 319 -11.29 -4.56 5.61
C CYS A 319 -10.61 -4.00 4.35
N LEU A 320 -10.66 -4.72 3.24
CA LEU A 320 -9.98 -4.37 1.98
C LEU A 320 -10.90 -4.69 0.81
N ASP A 321 -10.82 -3.89 -0.27
CA ASP A 321 -11.51 -4.19 -1.52
C ASP A 321 -10.60 -4.90 -2.50
N SER A 322 -9.29 -4.64 -2.44
CA SER A 322 -8.27 -5.32 -3.25
C SER A 322 -6.89 -5.26 -2.60
N VAL A 323 -5.99 -6.09 -3.12
CA VAL A 323 -4.57 -6.09 -2.73
C VAL A 323 -3.71 -5.92 -3.97
N ARG A 324 -2.71 -5.06 -3.89
CA ARG A 324 -1.61 -4.95 -4.85
C ARG A 324 -0.37 -5.61 -4.25
N VAL A 325 0.12 -6.68 -4.85
CA VAL A 325 1.37 -7.35 -4.43
C VAL A 325 2.54 -6.69 -5.16
N CYS A 326 3.47 -6.13 -4.40
CA CYS A 326 4.54 -5.28 -4.89
C CYS A 326 5.90 -5.92 -4.65
N ASP A 327 6.41 -6.72 -5.59
CA ASP A 327 7.69 -7.40 -5.43
C ASP A 327 8.79 -6.99 -6.43
N TYR A 328 8.41 -6.55 -7.63
CA TYR A 328 9.31 -6.08 -8.68
C TYR A 328 10.42 -7.09 -9.04
N SER A 329 10.08 -8.34 -9.19
CA SER A 329 11.04 -9.42 -9.41
C SER A 329 11.67 -9.41 -10.80
N GLU A 330 11.04 -8.80 -11.79
CA GLU A 330 11.57 -8.67 -13.15
C GLU A 330 12.94 -7.97 -13.17
N GLN A 331 13.15 -6.99 -12.31
CA GLN A 331 14.45 -6.32 -12.19
C GLN A 331 15.50 -7.12 -11.40
N LYS A 332 15.11 -8.23 -10.77
CA LYS A 332 15.98 -9.12 -9.99
C LYS A 332 16.38 -10.38 -10.76
N GLY A 333 15.75 -10.64 -11.91
CA GLY A 333 16.04 -11.75 -12.80
C GLY A 333 15.10 -12.95 -12.66
N SER A 334 15.31 -13.95 -13.51
CA SER A 334 14.42 -15.11 -13.66
C SER A 334 14.28 -15.96 -12.39
N GLU A 335 15.35 -16.10 -11.59
CA GLU A 335 15.29 -16.85 -10.33
C GLU A 335 14.30 -16.19 -9.34
N ALA A 336 14.33 -14.87 -9.23
CA ALA A 336 13.40 -14.12 -8.38
C ALA A 336 11.95 -14.30 -8.85
N LEU A 337 11.70 -14.24 -10.15
CA LEU A 337 10.38 -14.50 -10.73
C LEU A 337 9.88 -15.91 -10.43
N MET A 338 10.72 -16.91 -10.53
CA MET A 338 10.35 -18.30 -10.19
C MET A 338 10.07 -18.47 -8.69
N GLN A 339 10.78 -17.75 -7.84
CA GLN A 339 10.48 -17.72 -6.41
C GLN A 339 9.12 -17.07 -6.14
N ASP A 340 8.72 -16.05 -6.90
CA ASP A 340 7.44 -15.37 -6.72
C ASP A 340 6.25 -16.21 -7.14
N LYS A 341 6.38 -17.05 -8.15
CA LYS A 341 5.32 -17.95 -8.57
C LYS A 341 4.83 -18.85 -7.43
N ASN A 342 5.74 -19.37 -6.61
CA ASN A 342 5.46 -20.26 -5.49
C ASN A 342 5.66 -19.59 -4.13
N GLY A 343 6.20 -18.37 -4.12
CA GLY A 343 6.51 -17.57 -2.96
C GLY A 343 5.49 -16.45 -2.74
N TRP A 344 5.95 -15.22 -2.79
CA TRP A 344 5.17 -14.08 -2.32
C TRP A 344 3.82 -13.91 -3.02
N LEU A 345 3.78 -13.86 -4.36
CA LEU A 345 2.52 -13.72 -5.11
C LEU A 345 1.63 -14.96 -4.89
N GLY A 346 2.21 -16.17 -5.00
CA GLY A 346 1.49 -17.42 -4.78
C GLY A 346 1.00 -17.60 -3.35
N GLU A 347 1.81 -17.23 -2.35
CA GLU A 347 1.43 -17.27 -0.94
C GLU A 347 0.32 -16.25 -0.62
N THR A 348 0.41 -15.05 -1.18
CA THR A 348 -0.65 -14.05 -1.04
C THR A 348 -1.96 -14.55 -1.65
N ARG A 349 -1.91 -15.08 -2.87
CA ARG A 349 -3.10 -15.68 -3.50
C ARG A 349 -3.70 -16.81 -2.66
N LYS A 350 -2.86 -17.68 -2.11
CA LYS A 350 -3.31 -18.76 -1.22
C LYS A 350 -3.96 -18.24 0.06
N ALA A 351 -3.45 -17.16 0.63
CA ALA A 351 -4.00 -16.55 1.84
C ALA A 351 -5.34 -15.85 1.58
N LEU A 352 -5.47 -15.17 0.43
CA LEU A 352 -6.67 -14.42 0.06
C LEU A 352 -7.76 -15.29 -0.59
N GLY A 353 -7.42 -16.50 -1.06
CA GLY A 353 -8.33 -17.32 -1.87
C GLY A 353 -8.42 -16.83 -3.32
N ASP A 354 -9.07 -17.61 -4.17
CA ASP A 354 -9.07 -17.42 -5.64
C ASP A 354 -9.88 -16.20 -6.12
N ASP A 355 -10.90 -15.82 -5.38
CA ASP A 355 -11.88 -14.81 -5.80
C ASP A 355 -11.56 -13.40 -5.30
N PHE A 356 -10.61 -13.25 -4.37
CA PHE A 356 -10.28 -11.93 -3.85
C PHE A 356 -9.49 -11.12 -4.88
N PRO A 357 -9.85 -9.83 -5.16
CA PRO A 357 -9.17 -9.01 -6.14
C PRO A 357 -7.70 -8.78 -5.77
N MET A 358 -6.79 -9.24 -6.64
CA MET A 358 -5.35 -9.10 -6.46
C MET A 358 -4.72 -8.58 -7.75
N LEU A 359 -3.95 -7.49 -7.63
CA LEU A 359 -3.11 -6.97 -8.69
C LEU A 359 -1.65 -7.39 -8.44
N SER A 360 -0.92 -7.68 -9.50
CA SER A 360 0.53 -7.94 -9.43
C SER A 360 1.29 -6.70 -9.89
N ALA A 361 2.24 -6.25 -9.10
CA ALA A 361 3.18 -5.24 -9.57
C ALA A 361 4.16 -5.84 -10.58
N VAL A 362 4.52 -5.05 -11.58
CA VAL A 362 5.50 -5.40 -12.61
C VAL A 362 6.54 -4.28 -12.69
N ALA A 363 7.83 -4.66 -12.57
CA ALA A 363 8.93 -3.70 -12.66
C ALA A 363 9.24 -3.37 -14.11
N VAL A 364 8.92 -2.16 -14.52
CA VAL A 364 9.20 -1.65 -15.88
C VAL A 364 10.50 -0.83 -15.97
N ARG A 365 11.37 -0.97 -14.97
CA ARG A 365 12.57 -0.16 -14.75
C ARG A 365 13.82 -0.80 -15.34
N PRO A 366 14.97 -0.06 -15.38
CA PRO A 366 16.26 -0.62 -15.76
C PRO A 366 16.58 -1.92 -15.01
N LYS A 367 17.23 -2.86 -15.70
CA LYS A 367 17.53 -4.24 -15.33
C LYS A 367 16.38 -5.26 -15.58
N ALA A 368 15.13 -4.84 -15.78
CA ALA A 368 14.15 -5.71 -16.42
C ALA A 368 14.49 -5.87 -17.90
N THR A 369 14.00 -6.93 -18.51
CA THR A 369 14.07 -7.18 -19.95
C THR A 369 12.69 -7.56 -20.46
N PRO A 370 12.39 -7.41 -21.76
CA PRO A 370 11.11 -7.84 -22.33
C PRO A 370 10.76 -9.30 -21.96
N ASP A 371 11.72 -10.22 -22.00
CA ASP A 371 11.49 -11.62 -21.63
C ASP A 371 11.11 -11.79 -20.15
N LEU A 372 11.75 -11.03 -19.25
CA LEU A 372 11.41 -11.04 -17.82
C LEU A 372 10.01 -10.43 -17.57
N ILE A 373 9.64 -9.40 -18.33
CA ILE A 373 8.29 -8.83 -18.29
C ILE A 373 7.26 -9.84 -18.78
N HIS A 374 7.51 -10.52 -19.91
CA HIS A 374 6.63 -11.56 -20.40
C HIS A 374 6.42 -12.67 -19.37
N GLU A 375 7.50 -13.12 -18.70
CA GLU A 375 7.40 -14.13 -17.64
C GLU A 375 6.63 -13.60 -16.41
N GLY A 376 6.92 -12.39 -15.94
CA GLY A 376 6.22 -11.77 -14.81
C GLY A 376 4.71 -11.66 -15.06
N VAL A 377 4.31 -11.21 -16.24
CA VAL A 377 2.89 -11.16 -16.63
C VAL A 377 2.26 -12.55 -16.64
N ARG A 378 2.96 -13.57 -17.18
CA ARG A 378 2.47 -14.97 -17.16
C ARG A 378 2.28 -15.47 -15.73
N ILE A 379 3.24 -15.22 -14.84
CA ILE A 379 3.15 -15.60 -13.42
C ILE A 379 1.95 -14.90 -12.75
N ALA A 380 1.74 -13.61 -13.02
CA ALA A 380 0.59 -12.88 -12.50
C ALA A 380 -0.73 -13.52 -12.93
N LEU A 381 -0.88 -13.84 -14.22
CA LEU A 381 -2.08 -14.49 -14.76
C LEU A 381 -2.29 -15.90 -14.20
N GLN A 382 -1.23 -16.69 -14.03
CA GLN A 382 -1.29 -18.01 -13.41
C GLN A 382 -1.76 -17.95 -11.94
N ASN A 383 -1.43 -16.87 -11.24
CA ASN A 383 -1.90 -16.59 -9.88
C ASN A 383 -3.25 -15.85 -9.86
N LYS A 384 -3.99 -15.85 -10.97
CA LYS A 384 -5.35 -15.25 -11.07
C LYS A 384 -5.37 -13.78 -10.67
N ALA A 385 -4.30 -13.03 -11.01
CA ALA A 385 -4.32 -11.59 -10.86
C ALA A 385 -5.43 -11.00 -11.74
N VAL A 386 -6.20 -10.07 -11.20
CA VAL A 386 -7.25 -9.33 -11.93
C VAL A 386 -6.70 -8.06 -12.59
N GLY A 387 -5.41 -7.81 -12.43
CA GLY A 387 -4.73 -6.68 -13.06
C GLY A 387 -3.23 -6.67 -12.78
N LEU A 388 -2.56 -5.74 -13.45
CA LEU A 388 -1.14 -5.42 -13.29
C LEU A 388 -0.99 -3.99 -12.78
N SER A 389 0.07 -3.75 -12.01
CA SER A 389 0.45 -2.41 -11.59
C SER A 389 1.89 -2.11 -11.98
N LEU A 390 2.07 -1.19 -12.91
CA LEU A 390 3.36 -0.81 -13.45
C LEU A 390 4.07 0.11 -12.48
N GLY A 391 5.22 -0.25 -12.07
CA GLY A 391 5.90 0.53 -11.08
C GLY A 391 7.31 0.92 -11.48
N HIS A 392 7.62 2.14 -11.59
CA HIS A 392 6.89 3.40 -11.69
C HIS A 392 7.19 4.01 -13.08
N TYR A 393 6.37 4.95 -13.56
CA TYR A 393 6.54 5.50 -14.91
C TYR A 393 7.87 6.25 -15.06
N ASP A 394 8.30 7.01 -14.06
CA ASP A 394 9.55 7.78 -14.09
C ASP A 394 10.80 6.98 -14.53
N GLY A 395 10.84 5.71 -14.15
CA GLY A 395 11.94 4.81 -14.50
C GLY A 395 11.60 3.79 -15.59
N ALA A 396 10.42 3.88 -16.21
CA ALA A 396 10.01 2.92 -17.22
C ALA A 396 10.81 3.07 -18.51
N GLU A 397 11.28 1.95 -19.06
CA GLU A 397 11.77 1.92 -20.42
C GLU A 397 10.65 1.52 -21.38
N PHE A 398 10.47 2.24 -22.48
CA PHE A 398 9.37 1.99 -23.42
C PHE A 398 9.29 0.56 -23.95
N PRO A 399 10.41 -0.13 -24.24
CA PRO A 399 10.36 -1.56 -24.59
C PRO A 399 9.70 -2.44 -23.50
N MET A 400 9.84 -2.08 -22.22
CA MET A 400 9.19 -2.82 -21.13
C MET A 400 7.68 -2.59 -21.11
N LEU A 401 7.23 -1.37 -21.40
CA LEU A 401 5.81 -1.05 -21.55
C LEU A 401 5.17 -1.82 -22.71
N LEU A 402 5.87 -1.87 -23.84
CA LEU A 402 5.42 -2.64 -25.02
C LEU A 402 5.32 -4.14 -24.72
N ALA A 403 6.31 -4.71 -24.03
CA ALA A 403 6.33 -6.12 -23.65
C ALA A 403 5.10 -6.53 -22.81
N ILE A 404 4.60 -5.63 -21.94
CA ILE A 404 3.36 -5.88 -21.19
C ILE A 404 2.17 -6.06 -22.14
N LYS A 405 1.97 -5.12 -23.06
CA LYS A 405 0.88 -5.17 -24.03
C LYS A 405 0.96 -6.41 -24.92
N GLU A 406 2.16 -6.72 -25.39
CA GLU A 406 2.43 -7.92 -26.21
C GLU A 406 2.05 -9.20 -25.46
N GLN A 407 2.49 -9.34 -24.21
CA GLN A 407 2.21 -10.54 -23.43
C GLN A 407 0.72 -10.66 -23.05
N LEU A 408 0.07 -9.58 -22.70
CA LEU A 408 -1.38 -9.59 -22.44
C LEU A 408 -2.15 -10.02 -23.68
N THR A 409 -1.77 -9.49 -24.85
CA THR A 409 -2.37 -9.86 -26.14
C THR A 409 -2.11 -11.34 -26.46
N ALA A 410 -0.87 -11.82 -26.31
CA ALA A 410 -0.50 -13.21 -26.55
C ALA A 410 -1.21 -14.19 -25.58
N SER A 411 -1.54 -13.73 -24.39
CA SER A 411 -2.31 -14.50 -23.40
C SER A 411 -3.83 -14.42 -23.59
N GLY A 412 -4.31 -13.72 -24.62
CA GLY A 412 -5.73 -13.56 -24.88
C GLY A 412 -6.48 -12.71 -23.86
N VAL A 413 -5.76 -11.89 -23.09
CA VAL A 413 -6.35 -11.00 -22.08
C VAL A 413 -6.88 -9.75 -22.76
N ALA A 414 -8.20 -9.56 -22.72
CA ALA A 414 -8.81 -8.32 -23.15
C ALA A 414 -8.68 -7.26 -22.06
N VAL A 415 -7.87 -6.24 -22.32
CA VAL A 415 -7.81 -5.05 -21.47
C VAL A 415 -8.80 -4.03 -22.04
N PRO A 416 -9.91 -3.73 -21.35
CA PRO A 416 -10.85 -2.73 -21.85
C PRO A 416 -10.17 -1.36 -21.83
N ALA A 417 -10.43 -0.55 -22.86
CA ALA A 417 -9.90 0.81 -22.92
C ALA A 417 -10.36 1.69 -21.74
N THR A 418 -11.47 1.30 -21.11
CA THR A 418 -12.07 2.03 -19.99
C THR A 418 -12.54 1.06 -18.92
N LEU A 419 -12.40 1.45 -17.66
CA LEU A 419 -12.95 0.73 -16.50
C LEU A 419 -14.20 1.47 -15.99
N PRO A 420 -15.18 0.75 -15.41
CA PRO A 420 -16.32 1.40 -14.81
C PRO A 420 -15.86 2.27 -13.64
N SER A 421 -16.17 3.57 -13.71
CA SER A 421 -15.92 4.53 -12.65
C SER A 421 -16.85 4.28 -11.46
N SER A 422 -16.38 4.54 -10.25
CA SER A 422 -17.25 4.64 -9.08
C SER A 422 -18.11 5.90 -9.21
N THR A 423 -19.34 5.74 -9.69
CA THR A 423 -20.26 6.88 -9.87
C THR A 423 -20.49 7.60 -8.55
N LYS A 424 -20.17 8.90 -8.51
CA LYS A 424 -20.75 9.80 -7.50
C LYS A 424 -22.26 9.71 -7.66
N THR A 425 -22.96 9.09 -6.71
CA THR A 425 -24.40 9.29 -6.57
C THR A 425 -24.56 10.81 -6.33
N SER A 426 -25.01 11.54 -7.35
CA SER A 426 -25.30 12.96 -7.22
C SER A 426 -26.45 13.06 -6.23
N THR A 427 -26.16 13.35 -5.00
CA THR A 427 -27.13 13.90 -4.06
C THR A 427 -27.41 15.32 -4.58
N THR A 428 -28.41 15.43 -5.45
CA THR A 428 -29.07 16.71 -5.73
C THR A 428 -29.50 17.28 -4.38
N LYS A 429 -28.75 18.28 -3.91
CA LYS A 429 -29.22 19.14 -2.86
C LYS A 429 -30.42 19.89 -3.44
N HIS A 430 -31.62 19.47 -3.08
CA HIS A 430 -32.77 20.38 -3.14
C HIS A 430 -32.55 21.47 -2.13
N SER A 431 -32.41 22.67 -2.68
CA SER A 431 -32.40 23.96 -1.99
C SER A 431 -33.58 24.15 -1.08
#